data_ae98d7aae7b388e503fb9cf94daa0c25
#
_entry.id   ae98d7aae7b388e503fb9cf94daa0c25
#
_cell.length_a   1.000
_cell.length_b   1.000
_cell.length_c   1.000
_cell.angle_alpha   90.00
_cell.angle_beta   90.00
_cell.angle_gamma   90.00
#
_symmetry.space_group_name_H-M   'P 1'
#
loop_
_entity.id
_entity.type
_entity.pdbx_description
1 polymer ?
#
loop_
_entity_poly.entity_id
_entity_poly.type
_entity_poly.pdbx_seq_one_letter_code
_entity_poly.pdbx_strand_id
1 'polypeptide(L)'
;MSPRTGIGLNVIVDAAASIADRDGLDNVTLKAVAAELGIKAPSLYNYFDGAHGLRRELTLLGLKLLGDTVSEACMGLSGDTAVRTTAYAIRRFAARRPGIYLAGHHSGAQDDDDLIEAGDRVVSMFTAVLRGYGFDGDEAIHAMRVMRNAIHGFVLIEAVHYFRYSADVDTSFERLIDVLILGLNSWPENATEPHRYRDPIKDS
;
A
#
# COMPACT_ATOMS: atom_id res chain seq x y z
N MET A 1 19.10 -4.18 -41.20
CA MET A 1 18.86 -3.25 -40.09
C MET A 1 17.56 -3.68 -39.39
N SER A 2 17.67 -4.38 -38.28
CA SER A 2 16.48 -4.75 -37.51
C SER A 2 15.84 -3.51 -36.93
N PRO A 3 14.50 -3.38 -36.91
CA PRO A 3 13.81 -2.28 -36.24
C PRO A 3 14.15 -2.37 -34.76
N ARG A 4 14.70 -1.29 -34.20
CA ARG A 4 14.78 -1.11 -32.72
C ARG A 4 13.35 -1.06 -32.22
N THR A 5 12.88 -2.19 -31.75
CA THR A 5 11.63 -2.23 -30.96
C THR A 5 11.85 -1.28 -29.79
N GLY A 6 11.11 -0.18 -29.74
CA GLY A 6 11.21 0.79 -28.64
C GLY A 6 10.94 0.06 -27.33
N ILE A 7 11.72 0.37 -26.30
CA ILE A 7 11.47 -0.15 -24.95
C ILE A 7 10.08 0.34 -24.53
N GLY A 8 9.18 -0.58 -24.18
CA GLY A 8 7.82 -0.22 -23.76
C GLY A 8 7.81 0.40 -22.35
N LEU A 9 6.80 1.22 -22.05
CA LEU A 9 6.59 1.84 -20.73
C LEU A 9 6.68 0.80 -19.59
N ASN A 10 6.04 -0.34 -19.76
CA ASN A 10 6.02 -1.40 -18.74
C ASN A 10 7.43 -1.90 -18.40
N VAL A 11 8.33 -2.07 -19.39
CA VAL A 11 9.71 -2.50 -19.15
C VAL A 11 10.48 -1.46 -18.32
N ILE A 12 10.21 -0.17 -18.55
CA ILE A 12 10.85 0.92 -17.80
C ILE A 12 10.34 0.95 -16.39
N VAL A 13 9.03 0.81 -16.19
CA VAL A 13 8.40 0.78 -14.86
C VAL A 13 8.86 -0.45 -14.07
N ASP A 14 8.98 -1.62 -14.71
CA ASP A 14 9.49 -2.84 -14.07
C ASP A 14 10.95 -2.70 -13.62
N ALA A 15 11.80 -2.07 -14.43
CA ALA A 15 13.18 -1.77 -14.05
C ALA A 15 13.24 -0.80 -12.86
N ALA A 16 12.41 0.25 -12.87
CA ALA A 16 12.30 1.19 -11.77
C ALA A 16 11.79 0.52 -10.49
N ALA A 17 10.81 -0.36 -10.62
CA ALA A 17 10.26 -1.16 -9.52
C ALA A 17 11.32 -2.10 -8.92
N SER A 18 12.15 -2.71 -9.75
CA SER A 18 13.26 -3.56 -9.29
C SER A 18 14.31 -2.77 -8.50
N ILE A 19 14.62 -1.54 -8.93
CA ILE A 19 15.50 -0.63 -8.19
C ILE A 19 14.86 -0.23 -6.87
N ALA A 20 13.56 0.12 -6.87
CA ALA A 20 12.84 0.49 -5.65
C ALA A 20 12.87 -0.64 -4.61
N ASP A 21 12.67 -1.87 -5.02
CA ASP A 21 12.65 -3.03 -4.11
C ASP A 21 14.05 -3.41 -3.60
N ARG A 22 15.09 -3.25 -4.42
CA ARG A 22 16.48 -3.60 -4.09
C ARG A 22 17.20 -2.51 -3.31
N ASP A 23 17.07 -1.27 -3.78
CA ASP A 23 17.92 -0.15 -3.33
C ASP A 23 17.12 0.92 -2.55
N GLY A 24 15.79 0.79 -2.50
CA GLY A 24 14.89 1.76 -1.89
C GLY A 24 14.33 2.78 -2.89
N LEU A 25 13.14 3.31 -2.58
CA LEU A 25 12.40 4.21 -3.45
C LEU A 25 13.14 5.54 -3.74
N ASP A 26 13.94 6.02 -2.81
CA ASP A 26 14.71 7.27 -2.97
C ASP A 26 15.85 7.14 -3.98
N ASN A 27 16.30 5.91 -4.26
CA ASN A 27 17.34 5.63 -5.25
C ASN A 27 16.78 5.46 -6.67
N VAL A 28 15.47 5.50 -6.84
CA VAL A 28 14.83 5.44 -8.17
C VAL A 28 14.96 6.79 -8.87
N THR A 29 15.92 6.87 -9.79
CA THR A 29 16.15 8.04 -10.62
C THR A 29 16.11 7.64 -12.10
N LEU A 30 15.78 8.59 -13.00
CA LEU A 30 15.84 8.33 -14.45
C LEU A 30 17.23 7.86 -14.89
N LYS A 31 18.30 8.36 -14.24
CA LYS A 31 19.68 7.91 -14.52
C LYS A 31 19.88 6.46 -14.11
N ALA A 32 19.43 6.05 -12.93
CA ALA A 32 19.54 4.67 -12.44
C ALA A 32 18.76 3.71 -13.34
N VAL A 33 17.51 4.07 -13.70
CA VAL A 33 16.68 3.26 -14.61
C VAL A 33 17.29 3.14 -16.01
N ALA A 34 17.83 4.23 -16.55
CA ALA A 34 18.51 4.20 -17.84
C ALA A 34 19.75 3.29 -17.80
N ALA A 35 20.52 3.33 -16.73
CA ALA A 35 21.68 2.45 -16.53
C ALA A 35 21.28 0.98 -16.43
N GLU A 36 20.23 0.66 -15.66
CA GLU A 36 19.67 -0.70 -15.53
C GLU A 36 19.24 -1.28 -16.88
N LEU A 37 18.64 -0.42 -17.74
CA LEU A 37 18.17 -0.81 -19.06
C LEU A 37 19.24 -0.73 -20.18
N GLY A 38 20.44 -0.23 -19.87
CA GLY A 38 21.50 -0.05 -20.88
C GLY A 38 21.18 0.99 -21.96
N ILE A 39 20.34 2.00 -21.62
CA ILE A 39 19.95 3.09 -22.54
C ILE A 39 20.42 4.46 -22.04
N LYS A 40 20.25 5.47 -22.87
CA LYS A 40 20.59 6.84 -22.50
C LYS A 40 19.44 7.50 -21.73
N ALA A 41 19.70 8.16 -20.60
CA ALA A 41 18.69 8.83 -19.79
C ALA A 41 17.77 9.80 -20.57
N PRO A 42 18.23 10.57 -21.59
CA PRO A 42 17.35 11.38 -22.41
C PRO A 42 16.22 10.62 -23.10
N SER A 43 16.38 9.33 -23.36
CA SER A 43 15.32 8.51 -23.99
C SER A 43 14.10 8.30 -23.09
N LEU A 44 14.26 8.42 -21.76
CA LEU A 44 13.19 8.25 -20.77
C LEU A 44 12.27 9.47 -20.67
N TYR A 45 12.74 10.66 -21.05
CA TYR A 45 11.91 11.88 -21.04
C TYR A 45 10.78 11.85 -22.09
N ASN A 46 10.81 10.88 -23.02
CA ASN A 46 9.68 10.64 -23.93
C ASN A 46 8.52 9.90 -23.27
N TYR A 47 8.74 9.31 -22.09
CA TYR A 47 7.75 8.51 -21.35
C TYR A 47 7.26 9.20 -20.07
N PHE A 48 8.07 10.05 -19.46
CA PHE A 48 7.78 10.65 -18.17
C PHE A 48 8.10 12.15 -18.16
N ASP A 49 7.27 12.88 -17.45
CA ASP A 49 7.59 14.26 -17.05
C ASP A 49 8.57 14.21 -15.85
N GLY A 50 9.84 13.95 -16.17
CA GLY A 50 10.90 13.87 -15.17
C GLY A 50 10.75 12.77 -14.13
N ALA A 51 11.33 12.98 -12.96
CA ALA A 51 11.27 12.04 -11.85
C ALA A 51 9.85 11.91 -11.25
N HIS A 52 9.06 12.97 -11.35
CA HIS A 52 7.67 12.97 -10.86
C HIS A 52 6.81 11.99 -11.64
N GLY A 53 6.86 12.02 -12.98
CA GLY A 53 6.13 11.08 -13.81
C GLY A 53 6.53 9.62 -13.56
N LEU A 54 7.83 9.34 -13.35
CA LEU A 54 8.28 8.01 -12.99
C LEU A 54 7.74 7.57 -11.61
N ARG A 55 7.75 8.44 -10.62
CA ARG A 55 7.17 8.14 -9.28
C ARG A 55 5.67 7.90 -9.36
N ARG A 56 4.95 8.66 -10.17
CA ARG A 56 3.53 8.46 -10.45
C ARG A 56 3.24 7.04 -10.93
N GLU A 57 3.99 6.56 -11.92
CA GLU A 57 3.82 5.20 -12.45
C GLU A 57 4.11 4.12 -11.39
N LEU A 58 5.11 4.32 -10.54
CA LEU A 58 5.39 3.41 -9.42
C LEU A 58 4.26 3.42 -8.38
N THR A 59 3.64 4.57 -8.12
CA THR A 59 2.48 4.67 -7.22
C THR A 59 1.29 3.92 -7.80
N LEU A 60 0.98 4.10 -9.08
CA LEU A 60 -0.07 3.35 -9.78
C LEU A 60 0.17 1.84 -9.73
N LEU A 61 1.41 1.40 -10.00
CA LEU A 61 1.80 0.00 -9.89
C LEU A 61 1.62 -0.52 -8.46
N GLY A 62 2.05 0.24 -7.45
CA GLY A 62 1.92 -0.13 -6.05
C GLY A 62 0.46 -0.27 -5.60
N LEU A 63 -0.40 0.70 -5.95
CA LEU A 63 -1.84 0.64 -5.68
C LEU A 63 -2.50 -0.56 -6.38
N LYS A 64 -2.18 -0.78 -7.66
CA LYS A 64 -2.68 -1.93 -8.40
C LYS A 64 -2.30 -3.24 -7.74
N LEU A 65 -1.01 -3.46 -7.46
CA LEU A 65 -0.53 -4.71 -6.88
C LEU A 65 -1.04 -4.93 -5.45
N LEU A 66 -1.23 -3.87 -4.66
CA LEU A 66 -1.87 -3.97 -3.35
C LEU A 66 -3.33 -4.41 -3.49
N GLY A 67 -4.07 -3.78 -4.40
CA GLY A 67 -5.45 -4.15 -4.69
C GLY A 67 -5.59 -5.60 -5.17
N ASP A 68 -4.77 -6.02 -6.13
CA ASP A 68 -4.73 -7.40 -6.63
C ASP A 68 -4.43 -8.38 -5.47
N THR A 69 -3.44 -8.06 -4.62
CA THR A 69 -3.06 -8.87 -3.45
C THR A 69 -4.22 -9.06 -2.47
N VAL A 70 -4.94 -7.98 -2.14
CA VAL A 70 -6.10 -8.05 -1.23
C VAL A 70 -7.25 -8.84 -1.87
N SER A 71 -7.54 -8.56 -3.14
CA SER A 71 -8.62 -9.22 -3.88
C SER A 71 -8.41 -10.73 -3.98
N GLU A 72 -7.21 -11.16 -4.36
CA GLU A 72 -6.87 -12.59 -4.46
C GLU A 72 -6.91 -13.29 -3.11
N ALA A 73 -6.40 -12.61 -2.06
CA ALA A 73 -6.35 -13.19 -0.71
C ALA A 73 -7.71 -13.45 -0.10
N CYS A 74 -8.69 -12.58 -0.36
CA CYS A 74 -10.03 -12.69 0.25
C CYS A 74 -11.09 -13.27 -0.68
N MET A 75 -10.73 -13.77 -1.86
CA MET A 75 -11.68 -14.39 -2.78
C MET A 75 -12.43 -15.57 -2.12
N GLY A 76 -13.74 -15.46 -2.03
CA GLY A 76 -14.59 -16.46 -1.39
C GLY A 76 -14.55 -16.51 0.13
N LEU A 77 -13.84 -15.57 0.78
CA LEU A 77 -13.73 -15.45 2.23
C LEU A 77 -14.56 -14.27 2.75
N SER A 78 -14.98 -14.34 4.01
CA SER A 78 -15.67 -13.25 4.71
C SER A 78 -15.31 -13.23 6.20
N GLY A 79 -15.65 -12.14 6.91
CA GLY A 79 -15.45 -11.98 8.34
C GLY A 79 -14.00 -12.17 8.78
N ASP A 80 -13.81 -12.80 9.93
CA ASP A 80 -12.51 -12.96 10.60
C ASP A 80 -11.46 -13.62 9.68
N THR A 81 -11.87 -14.61 8.91
CA THR A 81 -10.98 -15.32 7.98
C THR A 81 -10.48 -14.39 6.88
N ALA A 82 -11.35 -13.56 6.31
CA ALA A 82 -10.97 -12.59 5.28
C ALA A 82 -9.99 -11.55 5.82
N VAL A 83 -10.24 -11.00 7.02
CA VAL A 83 -9.35 -10.03 7.68
C VAL A 83 -7.98 -10.65 7.94
N ARG A 84 -7.93 -11.83 8.55
CA ARG A 84 -6.68 -12.53 8.85
C ARG A 84 -5.87 -12.82 7.59
N THR A 85 -6.50 -13.39 6.57
CA THR A 85 -5.84 -13.75 5.31
C THR A 85 -5.32 -12.50 4.59
N THR A 86 -6.11 -11.42 4.57
CA THR A 86 -5.69 -10.12 4.00
C THR A 86 -4.48 -9.56 4.72
N ALA A 87 -4.46 -9.57 6.06
CA ALA A 87 -3.32 -9.05 6.84
C ALA A 87 -2.01 -9.79 6.51
N TYR A 88 -2.05 -11.12 6.45
CA TYR A 88 -0.88 -11.91 6.07
C TYR A 88 -0.48 -11.71 4.60
N ALA A 89 -1.43 -11.53 3.70
CA ALA A 89 -1.14 -11.26 2.29
C ALA A 89 -0.42 -9.93 2.12
N ILE A 90 -0.87 -8.88 2.81
CA ILE A 90 -0.23 -7.56 2.81
C ILE A 90 1.18 -7.64 3.38
N ARG A 91 1.37 -8.31 4.53
CA ARG A 91 2.70 -8.47 5.14
C ARG A 91 3.67 -9.19 4.19
N ARG A 92 3.22 -10.27 3.53
CA ARG A 92 4.03 -10.98 2.53
C ARG A 92 4.33 -10.13 1.30
N PHE A 93 3.36 -9.35 0.83
CA PHE A 93 3.57 -8.43 -0.29
C PHE A 93 4.64 -7.39 0.04
N ALA A 94 4.52 -6.73 1.18
CA ALA A 94 5.50 -5.74 1.62
C ALA A 94 6.91 -6.32 1.81
N ALA A 95 7.02 -7.53 2.36
CA ALA A 95 8.31 -8.21 2.51
C ALA A 95 8.96 -8.57 1.15
N ARG A 96 8.16 -8.93 0.15
CA ARG A 96 8.67 -9.29 -1.19
C ARG A 96 8.94 -8.10 -2.11
N ARG A 97 8.17 -7.03 -1.95
CA ARG A 97 8.17 -5.85 -2.81
C ARG A 97 8.17 -4.56 -1.98
N PRO A 98 9.19 -4.35 -1.12
CA PRO A 98 9.17 -3.27 -0.13
C PRO A 98 9.12 -1.88 -0.78
N GLY A 99 9.85 -1.64 -1.86
CA GLY A 99 9.85 -0.37 -2.56
C GLY A 99 8.52 -0.06 -3.24
N ILE A 100 7.91 -1.06 -3.86
CA ILE A 100 6.60 -0.93 -4.52
C ILE A 100 5.48 -0.79 -3.49
N TYR A 101 5.56 -1.52 -2.36
CA TYR A 101 4.62 -1.35 -1.26
C TYR A 101 4.64 0.11 -0.74
N LEU A 102 5.83 0.66 -0.52
CA LEU A 102 5.99 2.06 -0.11
C LEU A 102 5.51 3.04 -1.19
N ALA A 103 5.80 2.79 -2.47
CA ALA A 103 5.33 3.63 -3.57
C ALA A 103 3.80 3.76 -3.60
N GLY A 104 3.06 2.68 -3.38
CA GLY A 104 1.60 2.66 -3.31
C GLY A 104 1.00 3.42 -2.10
N HIS A 105 1.83 3.79 -1.12
CA HIS A 105 1.41 4.59 0.04
C HIS A 105 1.81 6.08 -0.07
N HIS A 106 2.55 6.47 -1.10
CA HIS A 106 2.78 7.87 -1.40
C HIS A 106 1.51 8.46 -1.98
N SER A 107 0.86 9.35 -1.23
CA SER A 107 -0.27 10.13 -1.73
C SER A 107 0.27 11.12 -2.77
N GLY A 108 0.23 10.73 -4.02
CA GLY A 108 0.39 11.64 -5.15
C GLY A 108 -0.87 12.50 -5.30
N ALA A 109 -0.72 13.59 -6.00
CA ALA A 109 -1.66 14.64 -6.36
C ALA A 109 -3.16 14.34 -6.13
N GLN A 110 -3.81 15.21 -5.38
CA GLN A 110 -5.28 15.25 -5.25
C GLN A 110 -5.99 15.55 -6.58
N ASP A 111 -5.22 15.89 -7.63
CA ASP A 111 -5.69 16.31 -8.94
C ASP A 111 -5.33 15.31 -10.06
N ASP A 112 -5.03 14.04 -9.74
CA ASP A 112 -4.68 12.99 -10.70
C ASP A 112 -5.77 11.91 -10.71
N ASP A 113 -6.62 11.93 -11.74
CA ASP A 113 -7.78 11.06 -11.85
C ASP A 113 -7.41 9.56 -11.83
N ASP A 114 -6.30 9.16 -12.44
CA ASP A 114 -5.84 7.76 -12.44
C ASP A 114 -5.42 7.31 -11.04
N LEU A 115 -4.74 8.18 -10.28
CA LEU A 115 -4.32 7.89 -8.90
C LEU A 115 -5.54 7.85 -7.96
N ILE A 116 -6.51 8.73 -8.17
CA ILE A 116 -7.78 8.73 -7.42
C ILE A 116 -8.51 7.42 -7.68
N GLU A 117 -8.71 7.04 -8.95
CA GLU A 117 -9.39 5.79 -9.32
C GLU A 117 -8.68 4.55 -8.74
N ALA A 118 -7.34 4.50 -8.84
CA ALA A 118 -6.56 3.41 -8.28
C ALA A 118 -6.68 3.34 -6.75
N GLY A 119 -6.68 4.49 -6.07
CA GLY A 119 -6.91 4.60 -4.63
C GLY A 119 -8.30 4.13 -4.21
N ASP A 120 -9.34 4.59 -4.91
CA ASP A 120 -10.73 4.20 -4.66
C ASP A 120 -10.96 2.69 -4.86
N ARG A 121 -10.28 2.10 -5.83
CA ARG A 121 -10.30 0.64 -6.02
C ARG A 121 -9.73 -0.09 -4.80
N VAL A 122 -8.60 0.38 -4.24
CA VAL A 122 -8.03 -0.20 -3.02
C VAL A 122 -9.00 -0.04 -1.84
N VAL A 123 -9.60 1.13 -1.65
CA VAL A 123 -10.64 1.36 -0.62
C VAL A 123 -11.79 0.39 -0.78
N SER A 124 -12.32 0.22 -2.00
CA SER A 124 -13.42 -0.69 -2.30
C SER A 124 -13.10 -2.15 -1.96
N MET A 125 -11.87 -2.59 -2.19
CA MET A 125 -11.43 -3.95 -1.85
C MET A 125 -11.35 -4.15 -0.33
N PHE A 126 -10.78 -3.19 0.41
CA PHE A 126 -10.74 -3.27 1.86
C PHE A 126 -12.13 -3.24 2.51
N THR A 127 -13.04 -2.39 2.02
CA THR A 127 -14.42 -2.36 2.50
C THR A 127 -15.18 -3.66 2.17
N ALA A 128 -14.87 -4.29 1.03
CA ALA A 128 -15.43 -5.61 0.69
C ALA A 128 -14.99 -6.70 1.68
N VAL A 129 -13.75 -6.68 2.17
CA VAL A 129 -13.28 -7.59 3.24
C VAL A 129 -14.11 -7.44 4.51
N LEU A 130 -14.54 -6.21 4.82
CA LEU A 130 -15.27 -5.87 6.04
C LEU A 130 -16.78 -6.11 5.96
N ARG A 131 -17.33 -6.44 4.78
CA ARG A 131 -18.78 -6.72 4.62
C ARG A 131 -19.29 -7.82 5.53
N GLY A 132 -18.43 -8.80 5.87
CA GLY A 132 -18.79 -9.89 6.78
C GLY A 132 -19.14 -9.43 8.20
N TYR A 133 -18.80 -8.19 8.57
CA TYR A 133 -19.15 -7.58 9.85
C TYR A 133 -20.40 -6.69 9.78
N GLY A 134 -21.00 -6.53 8.60
CA GLY A 134 -22.19 -5.70 8.41
C GLY A 134 -21.93 -4.20 8.32
N PHE A 135 -20.66 -3.78 8.17
CA PHE A 135 -20.34 -2.36 8.02
C PHE A 135 -20.73 -1.81 6.65
N ASP A 136 -21.33 -0.62 6.67
CA ASP A 136 -21.64 0.16 5.49
C ASP A 136 -21.35 1.65 5.70
N GLY A 137 -21.47 2.47 4.64
CA GLY A 137 -21.29 3.92 4.70
C GLY A 137 -19.98 4.35 5.39
N ASP A 138 -20.08 5.33 6.27
CA ASP A 138 -18.94 5.90 7.00
C ASP A 138 -18.29 4.90 7.96
N GLU A 139 -19.07 3.99 8.56
CA GLU A 139 -18.54 2.97 9.47
C GLU A 139 -17.62 1.98 8.74
N ALA A 140 -17.94 1.60 7.50
CA ALA A 140 -17.03 0.78 6.68
C ALA A 140 -15.70 1.52 6.42
N ILE A 141 -15.74 2.83 6.21
CA ILE A 141 -14.53 3.65 6.03
C ILE A 141 -13.72 3.75 7.33
N HIS A 142 -14.40 3.93 8.49
CA HIS A 142 -13.72 3.95 9.78
C HIS A 142 -13.04 2.61 10.09
N ALA A 143 -13.76 1.50 9.95
CA ALA A 143 -13.22 0.16 10.16
C ALA A 143 -12.05 -0.15 9.21
N MET A 144 -12.18 0.23 7.92
CA MET A 144 -11.12 0.10 6.93
C MET A 144 -9.86 0.88 7.33
N ARG A 145 -10.01 2.13 7.77
CA ARG A 145 -8.88 2.96 8.23
C ARG A 145 -8.18 2.33 9.44
N VAL A 146 -8.94 1.84 10.41
CA VAL A 146 -8.36 1.16 11.59
C VAL A 146 -7.58 -0.08 11.16
N MET A 147 -8.19 -0.98 10.38
CA MET A 147 -7.55 -2.20 9.92
C MET A 147 -6.30 -1.92 9.08
N ARG A 148 -6.43 -1.07 8.05
CA ARG A 148 -5.33 -0.73 7.15
C ARG A 148 -4.16 -0.10 7.90
N ASN A 149 -4.42 0.90 8.75
CA ASN A 149 -3.36 1.63 9.44
C ASN A 149 -2.63 0.75 10.47
N ALA A 150 -3.32 -0.14 11.16
CA ALA A 150 -2.70 -1.06 12.10
C ALA A 150 -1.77 -2.06 11.39
N ILE A 151 -2.24 -2.69 10.30
CA ILE A 151 -1.43 -3.60 9.49
C ILE A 151 -0.25 -2.86 8.87
N HIS A 152 -0.49 -1.70 8.25
CA HIS A 152 0.55 -0.90 7.60
C HIS A 152 1.62 -0.43 8.59
N GLY A 153 1.20 0.08 9.76
CA GLY A 153 2.14 0.52 10.79
C GLY A 153 3.06 -0.60 11.27
N PHE A 154 2.51 -1.81 11.51
CA PHE A 154 3.30 -2.97 11.90
C PHE A 154 4.32 -3.34 10.81
N VAL A 155 3.85 -3.46 9.57
CA VAL A 155 4.66 -3.87 8.42
C VAL A 155 5.80 -2.87 8.13
N LEU A 156 5.54 -1.56 8.27
CA LEU A 156 6.59 -0.54 8.10
C LEU A 156 7.66 -0.62 9.17
N ILE A 157 7.27 -0.81 10.43
CA ILE A 157 8.21 -0.94 11.55
C ILE A 157 9.05 -2.21 11.39
N GLU A 158 8.43 -3.30 10.94
CA GLU A 158 9.12 -4.55 10.65
C GLU A 158 10.15 -4.39 9.52
N ALA A 159 9.77 -3.71 8.42
CA ALA A 159 10.63 -3.50 7.25
C ALA A 159 11.92 -2.72 7.56
N VAL A 160 11.88 -1.82 8.54
CA VAL A 160 13.06 -1.08 9.01
C VAL A 160 13.81 -1.77 10.17
N HIS A 161 13.48 -3.05 10.46
CA HIS A 161 14.11 -3.86 11.51
C HIS A 161 14.09 -3.19 12.89
N TYR A 162 13.04 -2.44 13.22
CA TYR A 162 12.94 -1.67 14.46
C TYR A 162 12.55 -2.52 15.68
N PHE A 163 12.07 -3.77 15.48
CA PHE A 163 11.75 -4.68 16.57
C PHE A 163 13.03 -5.25 17.19
N ARG A 164 13.50 -4.60 18.27
CA ARG A 164 14.80 -4.88 18.90
C ARG A 164 14.75 -5.85 20.08
N TYR A 165 13.55 -6.17 20.57
CA TYR A 165 13.38 -7.10 21.67
C TYR A 165 13.28 -8.54 21.19
N SER A 166 13.61 -9.51 22.07
CA SER A 166 13.63 -10.94 21.76
C SER A 166 12.24 -11.59 21.61
N ALA A 167 11.16 -10.83 21.83
CA ALA A 167 9.80 -11.33 21.60
C ALA A 167 9.61 -11.65 20.11
N ASP A 168 8.97 -12.79 19.84
CA ASP A 168 8.72 -13.24 18.48
C ASP A 168 7.81 -12.29 17.72
N VAL A 169 8.28 -11.82 16.56
CA VAL A 169 7.57 -10.82 15.74
C VAL A 169 6.33 -11.43 15.09
N ASP A 170 6.37 -12.70 14.72
CA ASP A 170 5.22 -13.39 14.12
C ASP A 170 4.08 -13.50 15.14
N THR A 171 4.41 -13.87 16.39
CA THR A 171 3.45 -13.86 17.49
C THR A 171 2.86 -12.47 17.73
N SER A 172 3.68 -11.42 17.65
CA SER A 172 3.21 -10.04 17.81
C SER A 172 2.24 -9.63 16.70
N PHE A 173 2.51 -10.05 15.46
CA PHE A 173 1.62 -9.81 14.33
C PHE A 173 0.30 -10.57 14.47
N GLU A 174 0.33 -11.82 14.91
CA GLU A 174 -0.89 -12.59 15.22
C GLU A 174 -1.73 -11.89 16.29
N ARG A 175 -1.11 -11.41 17.38
CA ARG A 175 -1.83 -10.66 18.43
C ARG A 175 -2.45 -9.38 17.89
N LEU A 176 -1.77 -8.67 16.99
CA LEU A 176 -2.35 -7.49 16.33
C LEU A 176 -3.63 -7.87 15.58
N ILE A 177 -3.60 -8.95 14.81
CA ILE A 177 -4.76 -9.42 14.04
C ILE A 177 -5.89 -9.85 14.98
N ASP A 178 -5.58 -10.58 16.06
CA ASP A 178 -6.58 -11.02 17.04
C ASP A 178 -7.27 -9.81 17.69
N VAL A 179 -6.52 -8.77 18.07
CA VAL A 179 -7.06 -7.53 18.63
C VAL A 179 -7.92 -6.78 17.61
N LEU A 180 -7.50 -6.72 16.35
CA LEU A 180 -8.30 -6.13 15.27
C LEU A 180 -9.64 -6.86 15.09
N ILE A 181 -9.61 -8.20 14.99
CA ILE A 181 -10.80 -9.02 14.82
C ILE A 181 -11.75 -8.86 16.02
N LEU A 182 -11.21 -8.89 17.25
CA LEU A 182 -12.00 -8.64 18.47
C LEU A 182 -12.66 -7.24 18.42
N GLY A 183 -11.91 -6.22 18.04
CA GLY A 183 -12.41 -4.87 17.87
C GLY A 183 -13.50 -4.75 16.82
N LEU A 184 -13.33 -5.41 15.67
CA LEU A 184 -14.31 -5.42 14.58
C LEU A 184 -15.61 -6.14 14.99
N ASN A 185 -15.52 -7.26 15.71
CA ASN A 185 -16.68 -7.99 16.24
C ASN A 185 -17.41 -7.24 17.37
N SER A 186 -16.72 -6.33 18.07
CA SER A 186 -17.26 -5.53 19.18
C SER A 186 -17.44 -4.06 18.79
N TRP A 187 -17.49 -3.76 17.48
CA TRP A 187 -17.60 -2.39 16.99
C TRP A 187 -18.88 -1.73 17.46
N PRO A 188 -18.81 -0.52 18.04
CA PRO A 188 -20.00 0.16 18.56
C PRO A 188 -20.92 0.57 17.40
N GLU A 189 -22.20 0.17 17.48
CA GLU A 189 -23.22 0.42 16.45
C GLU A 189 -23.53 1.93 16.23
N ASN A 190 -23.15 2.78 17.17
CA ASN A 190 -23.23 4.24 17.03
C ASN A 190 -22.18 4.84 17.96
N ALA A 191 -21.14 5.39 17.44
CA ALA A 191 -20.24 6.23 18.21
C ALA A 191 -21.02 7.49 18.64
N THR A 192 -21.64 7.43 19.83
CA THR A 192 -22.15 8.62 20.51
C THR A 192 -21.02 9.63 20.59
N GLU A 193 -21.22 10.79 20.00
CA GLU A 193 -20.33 11.95 19.90
C GLU A 193 -18.82 11.63 19.86
N PRO A 194 -18.12 11.92 18.77
CA PRO A 194 -16.69 11.68 18.68
C PRO A 194 -16.02 12.39 19.87
N HIS A 195 -15.26 11.62 20.66
CA HIS A 195 -14.39 12.19 21.67
C HIS A 195 -13.42 13.14 20.94
N ARG A 196 -13.79 14.43 20.88
CA ARG A 196 -12.96 15.44 20.22
C ARG A 196 -11.65 15.53 20.99
N TYR A 197 -10.59 15.03 20.39
CA TYR A 197 -9.24 15.30 20.88
C TYR A 197 -9.07 16.82 20.94
N ARG A 198 -8.96 17.36 22.17
CA ARG A 198 -8.57 18.75 22.36
C ARG A 198 -7.05 18.80 22.28
N ASP A 199 -6.55 19.49 21.27
CA ASP A 199 -5.12 19.72 21.12
C ASP A 199 -4.66 20.68 22.23
N PRO A 200 -3.90 20.20 23.25
CA PRO A 200 -3.49 21.05 24.36
C PRO A 200 -2.57 22.20 23.94
N ILE A 201 -2.05 22.17 22.70
CA ILE A 201 -1.15 23.21 22.18
C ILE A 201 -1.94 24.34 21.50
N LYS A 202 -3.17 24.06 21.01
CA LYS A 202 -4.02 25.07 20.36
C LYS A 202 -4.97 25.80 21.32
N ASP A 203 -5.17 25.28 22.51
CA ASP A 203 -6.06 25.84 23.53
C ASP A 203 -5.27 26.62 24.63
N SER A 204 -3.96 26.87 24.42
CA SER A 204 -3.09 27.77 25.21
C SER A 204 -2.88 29.08 24.45
#